data_2981250155ae15d0d51555de8ab4f3c5
#
_entry.id   2981250155ae15d0d51555de8ab4f3c5
#
_cell.length_a   1.000
_cell.length_b   1.000
_cell.length_c   1.000
_cell.angle_alpha   90.00
_cell.angle_beta   90.00
_cell.angle_gamma   90.00
#
_symmetry.space_group_name_H-M   'P 1'
#
loop_
_entity.id
_entity.type
_entity.pdbx_description
1 polymer ?
#
loop_
_entity_poly.entity_id
_entity_poly.type
_entity_poly.pdbx_seq_one_letter_code
_entity_poly.pdbx_strand_id
1 'polypeptide(L)'
;MMRRDLQNLLMCDAYRSGNYTLSSGKTSTHYVNCKPVTLSARGNYLVSNLILQYIDEQDKYVAGLTLGADPIVSGVAYASYFWSTLRGLAHSPNDVSNMTEPKRSVWNNNKELRAYLARPQQLDALIIRKEPKGHGTTSQIEGPLPPKGSKIVVLEDVVTTGGSSLKAVKVLRDAGYLVTKVICIVDRKEYEPFTWYDNDIELKSLFTIDDLCE
;
A
#
# COMPACT_ATOMS: atom_id res chain seq x y z
N MET A 1 -13.31 -9.16 -8.70
CA MET A 1 -14.24 -9.04 -7.57
C MET A 1 -13.70 -8.03 -6.55
N MET A 2 -12.61 -8.28 -5.85
CA MET A 2 -12.06 -7.38 -4.81
C MET A 2 -11.83 -5.93 -5.26
N ARG A 3 -11.27 -5.70 -6.47
CA ARG A 3 -11.02 -4.35 -6.99
C ARG A 3 -12.32 -3.55 -7.12
N ARG A 4 -13.39 -4.16 -7.68
CA ARG A 4 -14.69 -3.53 -7.81
C ARG A 4 -15.35 -3.25 -6.46
N ASP A 5 -15.20 -4.18 -5.50
CA ASP A 5 -15.72 -3.99 -4.14
C ASP A 5 -15.04 -2.81 -3.44
N LEU A 6 -13.71 -2.66 -3.61
CA LEU A 6 -12.98 -1.51 -3.07
C LEU A 6 -13.35 -0.21 -3.77
N GLN A 7 -13.52 -0.21 -5.10
CA GLN A 7 -13.96 0.96 -5.84
C GLN A 7 -15.31 1.48 -5.32
N ASN A 8 -16.27 0.59 -5.12
CA ASN A 8 -17.58 0.94 -4.57
C ASN A 8 -17.46 1.56 -3.16
N LEU A 9 -16.62 0.99 -2.29
CA LEU A 9 -16.39 1.57 -0.95
C LEU A 9 -15.75 2.96 -1.03
N LEU A 10 -14.77 3.15 -1.91
CA LEU A 10 -14.13 4.45 -2.10
C LEU A 10 -15.11 5.50 -2.63
N MET A 11 -15.96 5.13 -3.58
CA MET A 11 -17.00 6.03 -4.11
C MET A 11 -18.02 6.42 -3.06
N CYS A 12 -18.45 5.47 -2.22
CA CYS A 12 -19.45 5.73 -1.18
C CYS A 12 -18.89 6.49 0.02
N ASP A 13 -17.73 6.08 0.53
CA ASP A 13 -17.26 6.48 1.86
C ASP A 13 -16.07 7.44 1.84
N ALA A 14 -15.30 7.49 0.74
CA ALA A 14 -14.07 8.27 0.64
C ALA A 14 -14.15 9.46 -0.31
N TYR A 15 -14.89 9.32 -1.42
CA TYR A 15 -14.99 10.33 -2.46
C TYR A 15 -16.17 11.29 -2.24
N ARG A 16 -15.95 12.56 -2.54
CA ARG A 16 -17.01 13.60 -2.57
C ARG A 16 -16.76 14.54 -3.75
N SER A 17 -17.78 14.84 -4.54
CA SER A 17 -17.77 15.92 -5.52
C SER A 17 -18.22 17.22 -4.88
N GLY A 18 -17.64 18.36 -5.29
CA GLY A 18 -17.96 19.69 -4.76
C GLY A 18 -16.80 20.65 -4.96
N ASN A 19 -16.94 21.87 -4.43
CA ASN A 19 -15.85 22.84 -4.48
C ASN A 19 -15.07 22.81 -3.15
N TYR A 20 -13.82 22.40 -3.23
CA TYR A 20 -12.94 22.25 -2.06
C TYR A 20 -11.69 23.10 -2.22
N THR A 21 -11.20 23.67 -1.13
CA THR A 21 -9.87 24.28 -1.05
C THR A 21 -8.91 23.24 -0.47
N LEU A 22 -7.90 22.88 -1.22
CA LEU A 22 -6.86 21.93 -0.80
C LEU A 22 -5.88 22.58 0.18
N SER A 23 -5.11 21.79 0.91
CA SER A 23 -4.03 22.27 1.79
C SER A 23 -2.96 23.10 1.06
N SER A 24 -2.83 22.92 -0.25
CA SER A 24 -1.98 23.74 -1.12
C SER A 24 -2.56 25.10 -1.49
N GLY A 25 -3.80 25.42 -1.07
CA GLY A 25 -4.54 26.62 -1.45
C GLY A 25 -5.20 26.55 -2.84
N LYS A 26 -4.98 25.50 -3.61
CA LYS A 26 -5.64 25.28 -4.92
C LYS A 26 -7.10 24.85 -4.68
N THR A 27 -8.00 25.24 -5.60
CA THR A 27 -9.39 24.74 -5.62
C THR A 27 -9.44 23.42 -6.37
N SER A 28 -10.30 22.51 -5.92
CA SER A 28 -10.57 21.22 -6.58
C SER A 28 -12.06 20.93 -6.56
N THR A 29 -12.54 20.29 -7.61
CA THR A 29 -13.92 19.79 -7.69
C THR A 29 -14.11 18.41 -7.03
N HIS A 30 -13.02 17.83 -6.52
CA HIS A 30 -13.00 16.51 -5.92
C HIS A 30 -12.31 16.54 -4.56
N TYR A 31 -12.87 15.82 -3.62
CA TYR A 31 -12.24 15.56 -2.32
C TYR A 31 -12.18 14.06 -2.07
N VAL A 32 -11.01 13.57 -1.67
CA VAL A 32 -10.81 12.15 -1.33
C VAL A 32 -10.21 12.05 0.07
N ASN A 33 -10.90 11.29 0.93
CA ASN A 33 -10.41 10.92 2.26
C ASN A 33 -10.55 9.40 2.43
N CYS A 34 -9.46 8.68 2.29
CA CYS A 34 -9.48 7.22 2.36
C CYS A 34 -9.64 6.65 3.77
N LYS A 35 -9.52 7.46 4.85
CA LYS A 35 -9.54 6.98 6.24
C LYS A 35 -10.81 6.23 6.63
N PRO A 36 -12.04 6.65 6.22
CA PRO A 36 -13.24 5.84 6.51
C PRO A 36 -13.17 4.43 5.93
N VAL A 37 -12.49 4.26 4.79
CA VAL A 37 -12.28 2.95 4.14
C VAL A 37 -11.10 2.22 4.78
N THR A 38 -9.93 2.86 4.90
CA THR A 38 -8.70 2.20 5.39
C THR A 38 -8.77 1.82 6.87
N LEU A 39 -9.61 2.47 7.67
CA LEU A 39 -9.84 2.15 9.08
C LEU A 39 -11.02 1.17 9.28
N SER A 40 -11.79 0.87 8.24
CA SER A 40 -12.82 -0.16 8.31
C SER A 40 -12.22 -1.56 8.09
N ALA A 41 -12.76 -2.58 8.77
CA ALA A 41 -12.26 -3.95 8.65
C ALA A 41 -12.29 -4.45 7.19
N ARG A 42 -13.40 -4.24 6.48
CA ARG A 42 -13.57 -4.64 5.08
C ARG A 42 -12.67 -3.85 4.15
N GLY A 43 -12.62 -2.53 4.31
CA GLY A 43 -11.80 -1.65 3.47
C GLY A 43 -10.31 -1.92 3.64
N ASN A 44 -9.83 -2.06 4.89
CA ASN A 44 -8.43 -2.39 5.16
C ASN A 44 -8.05 -3.75 4.55
N TYR A 45 -8.90 -4.77 4.71
CA TYR A 45 -8.70 -6.07 4.07
C TYR A 45 -8.55 -5.97 2.55
N LEU A 46 -9.45 -5.24 1.88
CA LEU A 46 -9.42 -5.08 0.43
C LEU A 46 -8.18 -4.31 -0.05
N VAL A 47 -7.89 -3.17 0.60
CA VAL A 47 -6.71 -2.34 0.30
C VAL A 47 -5.42 -3.14 0.44
N SER A 48 -5.23 -3.78 1.59
CA SER A 48 -4.00 -4.53 1.88
C SER A 48 -3.77 -5.64 0.87
N ASN A 49 -4.82 -6.39 0.55
CA ASN A 49 -4.72 -7.49 -0.40
C ASN A 49 -4.48 -7.03 -1.84
N LEU A 50 -5.02 -5.89 -2.25
CA LEU A 50 -4.75 -5.34 -3.58
C LEU A 50 -3.34 -4.75 -3.67
N ILE A 51 -2.86 -4.06 -2.64
CA ILE A 51 -1.48 -3.54 -2.59
C ILE A 51 -0.45 -4.68 -2.70
N LEU A 52 -0.67 -5.81 -2.02
CA LEU A 52 0.21 -6.97 -2.11
C LEU A 52 0.41 -7.49 -3.55
N GLN A 53 -0.46 -7.13 -4.50
CA GLN A 53 -0.31 -7.52 -5.92
C GLN A 53 0.79 -6.73 -6.64
N TYR A 54 1.21 -5.60 -6.09
CA TYR A 54 2.22 -4.70 -6.64
C TYR A 54 3.56 -4.78 -5.89
N ILE A 55 3.62 -5.61 -4.83
CA ILE A 55 4.84 -5.87 -4.06
C ILE A 55 5.60 -7.01 -4.73
N ASP A 56 6.89 -6.80 -4.99
CA ASP A 56 7.76 -7.80 -5.59
C ASP A 56 8.29 -8.79 -4.53
N GLU A 57 8.70 -9.99 -4.96
CA GLU A 57 9.18 -11.05 -4.04
C GLU A 57 10.40 -10.63 -3.20
N GLN A 58 11.25 -9.74 -3.74
CA GLN A 58 12.42 -9.24 -3.04
C GLN A 58 12.11 -8.13 -2.03
N ASP A 59 10.94 -7.51 -2.10
CA ASP A 59 10.53 -6.46 -1.17
C ASP A 59 10.18 -7.09 0.19
N LYS A 60 10.81 -6.58 1.26
CA LYS A 60 10.63 -7.09 2.63
C LYS A 60 10.05 -6.04 3.56
N TYR A 61 10.01 -4.79 3.12
CA TYR A 61 9.65 -3.66 3.97
C TYR A 61 8.71 -2.72 3.23
N VAL A 62 7.70 -2.27 3.96
CA VAL A 62 6.80 -1.19 3.52
C VAL A 62 6.89 -0.04 4.51
N ALA A 63 6.72 1.18 4.04
CA ALA A 63 6.75 2.36 4.89
C ALA A 63 5.71 3.38 4.44
N GLY A 64 5.26 4.25 5.35
CA GLY A 64 4.35 5.33 5.00
C GLY A 64 4.43 6.51 5.94
N LEU A 65 4.07 7.71 5.44
CA LEU A 65 4.04 8.93 6.24
C LEU A 65 2.75 8.98 7.07
N THR A 66 2.89 9.28 8.36
CA THR A 66 1.72 9.45 9.24
C THR A 66 0.84 10.62 8.74
N LEU A 67 -0.48 10.54 8.88
CA LEU A 67 -1.38 9.61 9.53
C LEU A 67 -2.07 8.70 8.50
N GLY A 68 -2.15 9.12 7.22
CA GLY A 68 -2.92 8.47 6.16
C GLY A 68 -2.44 7.06 5.86
N ALA A 69 -1.13 6.85 5.89
CA ALA A 69 -0.53 5.56 5.55
C ALA A 69 -0.51 4.55 6.73
N ASP A 70 -0.68 4.99 7.99
CA ASP A 70 -0.55 4.11 9.16
C ASP A 70 -1.43 2.85 9.08
N PRO A 71 -2.75 2.94 8.80
CA PRO A 71 -3.59 1.75 8.68
C PRO A 71 -3.22 0.88 7.49
N ILE A 72 -2.66 1.48 6.43
CA ILE A 72 -2.31 0.78 5.20
C ILE A 72 -1.06 -0.07 5.42
N VAL A 73 0.02 0.51 5.97
CA VAL A 73 1.28 -0.23 6.20
C VAL A 73 1.07 -1.37 7.19
N SER A 74 0.30 -1.12 8.27
CA SER A 74 -0.03 -2.15 9.26
C SER A 74 -0.88 -3.26 8.66
N GLY A 75 -1.89 -2.90 7.86
CA GLY A 75 -2.76 -3.86 7.20
C GLY A 75 -2.03 -4.73 6.17
N VAL A 76 -1.12 -4.12 5.38
CA VAL A 76 -0.30 -4.85 4.39
C VAL A 76 0.67 -5.81 5.07
N ALA A 77 1.34 -5.39 6.16
CA ALA A 77 2.21 -6.27 6.94
C ALA A 77 1.43 -7.46 7.50
N TYR A 78 0.28 -7.21 8.16
CA TYR A 78 -0.58 -8.28 8.67
C TYR A 78 -1.06 -9.23 7.58
N ALA A 79 -1.54 -8.70 6.46
CA ALA A 79 -2.02 -9.53 5.34
C ALA A 79 -0.89 -10.40 4.76
N SER A 80 0.34 -9.87 4.67
CA SER A 80 1.50 -10.62 4.19
C SER A 80 1.84 -11.80 5.11
N TYR A 81 1.81 -11.57 6.43
CA TYR A 81 2.02 -12.62 7.43
C TYR A 81 0.92 -13.69 7.36
N PHE A 82 -0.34 -13.28 7.30
CA PHE A 82 -1.47 -14.19 7.21
C PHE A 82 -1.34 -15.15 6.01
N TRP A 83 -1.04 -14.61 4.83
CA TRP A 83 -0.89 -15.42 3.62
C TRP A 83 0.37 -16.29 3.66
N SER A 84 1.47 -15.82 4.25
CA SER A 84 2.69 -16.63 4.42
C SER A 84 2.45 -17.83 5.36
N THR A 85 1.68 -17.61 6.43
CA THR A 85 1.29 -18.66 7.38
C THR A 85 0.38 -19.70 6.74
N LEU A 86 -0.63 -19.25 5.98
CA LEU A 86 -1.50 -20.17 5.24
C LEU A 86 -0.73 -20.99 4.21
N ARG A 87 0.31 -20.41 3.58
CA ARG A 87 1.21 -21.14 2.69
C ARG A 87 1.98 -22.25 3.42
N GLY A 88 2.49 -21.95 4.61
CA GLY A 88 3.18 -22.94 5.46
C GLY A 88 2.28 -24.08 5.92
N LEU A 89 0.99 -23.79 6.10
CA LEU A 89 -0.02 -24.79 6.47
C LEU A 89 -0.55 -25.59 5.25
N ALA A 90 -0.66 -24.94 4.11
CA ALA A 90 -0.90 -25.61 2.84
C ALA A 90 0.43 -26.23 2.41
N HIS A 91 0.67 -27.49 2.80
CA HIS A 91 1.86 -28.27 2.41
C HIS A 91 2.31 -27.90 1.00
N SER A 92 3.61 -27.80 0.79
CA SER A 92 4.32 -27.38 -0.42
C SER A 92 3.42 -27.27 -1.67
N PRO A 93 3.46 -26.15 -2.44
CA PRO A 93 2.68 -25.99 -3.67
C PRO A 93 2.86 -27.15 -4.67
N ASN A 94 3.90 -27.95 -4.49
CA ASN A 94 4.21 -29.14 -5.28
C ASN A 94 3.52 -30.42 -4.78
N ASP A 95 2.83 -30.38 -3.63
CA ASP A 95 2.17 -31.56 -3.06
C ASP A 95 0.65 -31.59 -3.28
N VAL A 96 0.22 -31.11 -4.46
CA VAL A 96 -1.17 -31.25 -4.94
C VAL A 96 -1.55 -32.75 -5.05
N SER A 97 -0.56 -33.64 -5.12
CA SER A 97 -0.76 -35.09 -5.18
C SER A 97 -1.48 -35.65 -3.94
N ASN A 98 -1.25 -35.06 -2.76
CA ASN A 98 -1.81 -35.50 -1.49
C ASN A 98 -3.10 -34.77 -1.10
N MET A 99 -3.61 -33.86 -1.92
CA MET A 99 -4.89 -33.18 -1.68
C MET A 99 -6.05 -34.13 -2.00
N THR A 100 -7.03 -34.19 -1.10
CA THR A 100 -8.33 -34.81 -1.41
C THR A 100 -9.02 -34.09 -2.56
N GLU A 101 -9.82 -34.81 -3.35
CA GLU A 101 -10.46 -34.22 -4.55
C GLU A 101 -11.22 -32.91 -4.31
N PRO A 102 -12.00 -32.71 -3.25
CA PRO A 102 -12.63 -31.41 -3.02
C PRO A 102 -11.62 -30.26 -2.85
N LYS A 103 -10.52 -30.50 -2.14
CA LYS A 103 -9.46 -29.50 -1.94
C LYS A 103 -8.69 -29.23 -3.22
N ARG A 104 -8.41 -30.25 -4.01
CA ARG A 104 -7.73 -30.15 -5.30
C ARG A 104 -8.57 -29.37 -6.32
N SER A 105 -9.88 -29.60 -6.37
CA SER A 105 -10.81 -28.87 -7.22
C SER A 105 -10.85 -27.37 -6.85
N VAL A 106 -10.94 -27.04 -5.55
CA VAL A 106 -10.89 -25.65 -5.07
C VAL A 106 -9.55 -25.00 -5.45
N TRP A 107 -8.44 -25.71 -5.27
CA TRP A 107 -7.12 -25.24 -5.64
C TRP A 107 -7.00 -24.98 -7.15
N ASN A 108 -7.41 -25.97 -7.97
CA ASN A 108 -7.28 -25.88 -9.43
C ASN A 108 -8.16 -24.77 -10.03
N ASN A 109 -9.34 -24.54 -9.45
CA ASN A 109 -10.32 -23.58 -9.96
C ASN A 109 -10.16 -22.17 -9.37
N ASN A 110 -9.29 -21.98 -8.37
CA ASN A 110 -9.10 -20.67 -7.73
C ASN A 110 -7.76 -20.05 -8.10
N LYS A 111 -7.74 -19.41 -9.29
CA LYS A 111 -6.55 -18.67 -9.80
C LYS A 111 -6.12 -17.57 -8.82
N GLU A 112 -7.07 -16.90 -8.17
CA GLU A 112 -6.80 -15.85 -7.17
C GLU A 112 -6.09 -16.44 -5.95
N LEU A 113 -6.58 -17.54 -5.40
CA LEU A 113 -5.94 -18.24 -4.28
C LEU A 113 -4.50 -18.64 -4.61
N ARG A 114 -4.26 -19.18 -5.80
CA ARG A 114 -2.90 -19.54 -6.24
C ARG A 114 -2.01 -18.31 -6.35
N ALA A 115 -2.51 -17.22 -6.93
CA ALA A 115 -1.79 -15.95 -7.00
C ALA A 115 -1.51 -15.38 -5.60
N TYR A 116 -2.41 -15.54 -4.64
CA TYR A 116 -2.19 -15.17 -3.24
C TYR A 116 -1.12 -16.01 -2.56
N LEU A 117 -1.11 -17.30 -2.78
CA LEU A 117 -0.12 -18.21 -2.18
C LEU A 117 1.25 -18.15 -2.87
N ALA A 118 1.31 -17.67 -4.11
CA ALA A 118 2.57 -17.39 -4.82
C ALA A 118 3.22 -16.06 -4.41
N ARG A 119 2.61 -15.29 -3.52
CA ARG A 119 3.08 -13.95 -3.12
C ARG A 119 4.25 -13.97 -2.14
N PRO A 120 4.90 -12.81 -2.02
CA PRO A 120 6.16 -12.71 -1.28
C PRO A 120 6.01 -13.00 0.20
N GLN A 121 7.16 -13.16 0.81
CA GLN A 121 7.40 -13.38 2.22
C GLN A 121 6.77 -12.28 3.09
N GLN A 122 6.81 -12.49 4.40
CA GLN A 122 6.41 -11.52 5.40
C GLN A 122 7.05 -10.15 5.16
N LEU A 123 6.22 -9.12 5.25
CA LEU A 123 6.63 -7.72 5.15
C LEU A 123 6.61 -7.08 6.52
N ASP A 124 7.67 -6.39 6.88
CA ASP A 124 7.68 -5.53 8.03
C ASP A 124 7.25 -4.11 7.67
N ALA A 125 6.54 -3.45 8.60
CA ALA A 125 6.02 -2.11 8.40
C ALA A 125 6.81 -1.06 9.18
N LEU A 126 7.09 0.06 8.52
CA LEU A 126 7.71 1.24 9.11
C LEU A 126 6.73 2.43 9.02
N ILE A 127 6.71 3.24 10.08
CA ILE A 127 5.96 4.49 10.10
C ILE A 127 6.94 5.66 10.04
N ILE A 128 6.69 6.61 9.15
CA ILE A 128 7.50 7.81 9.01
C ILE A 128 6.72 8.98 9.64
N ARG A 129 7.30 9.60 10.64
CA ARG A 129 6.74 10.77 11.29
C ARG A 129 6.91 12.00 10.42
N LYS A 130 5.95 12.93 10.47
CA LYS A 130 6.05 14.22 9.77
C LYS A 130 7.25 15.03 10.25
N GLU A 131 7.55 14.96 11.56
CA GLU A 131 8.64 15.67 12.20
C GLU A 131 9.44 14.72 13.10
N PRO A 132 10.76 14.97 13.30
CA PRO A 132 11.57 14.22 14.25
C PRO A 132 11.02 14.31 15.69
N LYS A 133 11.33 13.31 16.52
CA LYS A 133 11.03 13.41 17.95
C LYS A 133 11.83 14.53 18.58
N GLY A 134 11.17 15.38 19.38
CA GLY A 134 11.83 16.45 20.13
C GLY A 134 12.72 15.98 21.29
N HIS A 135 12.54 14.73 21.74
CA HIS A 135 13.29 14.12 22.85
C HIS A 135 13.61 12.64 22.55
N GLY A 136 14.77 12.17 22.98
CA GLY A 136 15.26 10.79 22.76
C GLY A 136 15.96 10.64 21.42
N THR A 137 15.75 9.52 20.75
CA THR A 137 16.31 9.30 19.40
C THR A 137 15.64 10.27 18.42
N THR A 138 16.42 11.05 17.69
CA THR A 138 15.94 12.00 16.65
C THR A 138 15.36 11.30 15.43
N SER A 139 15.08 10.00 15.50
CA SER A 139 14.58 9.20 14.40
C SER A 139 13.16 9.61 14.01
N GLN A 140 12.96 9.86 12.72
CA GLN A 140 11.62 10.02 12.12
C GLN A 140 11.00 8.68 11.73
N ILE A 141 11.77 7.57 11.77
CA ILE A 141 11.34 6.25 11.33
C ILE A 141 11.08 5.39 12.57
N GLU A 142 9.89 4.83 12.65
CA GLU A 142 9.44 3.94 13.71
C GLU A 142 9.19 2.53 13.14
N GLY A 143 9.45 1.50 13.94
CA GLY A 143 9.23 0.11 13.59
C GLY A 143 10.51 -0.72 13.58
N PRO A 144 10.47 -1.95 13.05
CA PRO A 144 11.62 -2.85 12.96
C PRO A 144 12.58 -2.35 11.87
N LEU A 145 13.58 -1.53 12.25
CA LEU A 145 14.51 -0.91 11.31
C LEU A 145 15.33 -1.96 10.55
N PRO A 146 15.25 -1.97 9.20
CA PRO A 146 16.01 -2.92 8.38
C PRO A 146 17.51 -2.56 8.31
N PRO A 147 18.38 -3.49 7.86
CA PRO A 147 19.76 -3.19 7.51
C PRO A 147 19.83 -2.06 6.46
N LYS A 148 20.88 -1.22 6.55
CA LYS A 148 21.12 -0.19 5.53
C LYS A 148 21.25 -0.82 4.14
N GLY A 149 20.79 -0.10 3.11
CA GLY A 149 20.71 -0.60 1.76
C GLY A 149 19.48 -1.48 1.46
N SER A 150 18.65 -1.78 2.48
CA SER A 150 17.39 -2.50 2.22
C SER A 150 16.44 -1.72 1.34
N LYS A 151 15.75 -2.43 0.45
CA LYS A 151 14.71 -1.87 -0.42
C LYS A 151 13.40 -1.73 0.35
N ILE A 152 12.79 -0.56 0.28
CA ILE A 152 11.54 -0.23 0.97
C ILE A 152 10.53 0.31 -0.05
N VAL A 153 9.30 -0.20 -0.01
CA VAL A 153 8.18 0.32 -0.81
C VAL A 153 7.40 1.32 0.03
N VAL A 154 7.20 2.53 -0.50
CA VAL A 154 6.39 3.56 0.19
C VAL A 154 4.92 3.36 -0.17
N LEU A 155 4.06 3.41 0.85
CA LEU A 155 2.61 3.35 0.72
C LEU A 155 1.99 4.69 1.08
N GLU A 156 0.95 5.08 0.33
CA GLU A 156 0.21 6.33 0.54
C GLU A 156 -1.30 6.09 0.39
N ASP A 157 -2.12 6.86 1.06
CA ASP A 157 -3.57 6.81 0.87
C ASP A 157 -3.98 7.55 -0.42
N VAL A 158 -3.62 8.82 -0.54
CA VAL A 158 -3.96 9.65 -1.70
C VAL A 158 -2.74 10.45 -2.17
N VAL A 159 -2.36 10.27 -3.42
CA VAL A 159 -1.38 11.12 -4.08
C VAL A 159 -2.10 12.28 -4.77
N THR A 160 -1.73 13.52 -4.41
CA THR A 160 -2.13 14.74 -5.09
C THR A 160 -0.93 15.31 -5.86
N THR A 161 -0.14 16.14 -5.20
CA THR A 161 1.12 16.71 -5.76
C THR A 161 2.33 15.78 -5.54
N GLY A 162 2.19 14.69 -4.81
CA GLY A 162 3.30 13.79 -4.47
C GLY A 162 4.17 14.24 -3.29
N GLY A 163 3.94 15.44 -2.74
CA GLY A 163 4.81 16.02 -1.72
C GLY A 163 4.98 15.16 -0.46
N SER A 164 3.90 14.56 0.05
CA SER A 164 3.95 13.66 1.22
C SER A 164 4.79 12.41 0.93
N SER A 165 4.52 11.77 -0.20
CA SER A 165 5.24 10.56 -0.62
C SER A 165 6.71 10.84 -0.86
N LEU A 166 7.05 11.94 -1.54
CA LEU A 166 8.45 12.34 -1.79
C LEU A 166 9.17 12.73 -0.48
N LYS A 167 8.46 13.34 0.50
CA LYS A 167 9.02 13.56 1.85
C LYS A 167 9.37 12.22 2.52
N ALA A 168 8.50 11.23 2.44
CA ALA A 168 8.76 9.89 2.96
C ALA A 168 9.95 9.22 2.27
N VAL A 169 10.00 9.28 0.94
CA VAL A 169 11.13 8.77 0.13
C VAL A 169 12.44 9.41 0.57
N LYS A 170 12.45 10.75 0.71
CA LYS A 170 13.66 11.48 1.14
C LYS A 170 14.12 11.03 2.52
N VAL A 171 13.23 10.94 3.52
CA VAL A 171 13.58 10.50 4.88
C VAL A 171 14.19 9.10 4.87
N LEU A 172 13.64 8.18 4.09
CA LEU A 172 14.17 6.82 3.97
C LEU A 172 15.52 6.78 3.26
N ARG A 173 15.69 7.52 2.16
CA ARG A 173 16.95 7.60 1.42
C ARG A 173 18.05 8.25 2.26
N ASP A 174 17.75 9.34 2.97
CA ASP A 174 18.67 10.00 3.93
C ASP A 174 19.10 9.04 5.06
N ALA A 175 18.19 8.12 5.44
CA ALA A 175 18.49 7.05 6.40
C ALA A 175 19.29 5.88 5.80
N GLY A 176 19.63 5.91 4.50
CA GLY A 176 20.45 4.91 3.83
C GLY A 176 19.67 3.70 3.28
N TYR A 177 18.37 3.86 3.01
CA TYR A 177 17.54 2.84 2.39
C TYR A 177 17.33 3.12 0.89
N LEU A 178 17.01 2.07 0.13
CA LEU A 178 16.67 2.17 -1.29
C LEU A 178 15.16 2.29 -1.44
N VAL A 179 14.70 3.34 -2.12
CA VAL A 179 13.28 3.54 -2.42
C VAL A 179 13.15 3.88 -3.90
N THR A 180 12.45 3.02 -4.63
CA THR A 180 12.23 3.16 -6.08
C THR A 180 10.75 3.00 -6.44
N LYS A 181 9.88 2.71 -5.47
CA LYS A 181 8.46 2.47 -5.71
C LYS A 181 7.60 3.14 -4.65
N VAL A 182 6.55 3.79 -5.11
CA VAL A 182 5.43 4.30 -4.30
C VAL A 182 4.14 3.62 -4.78
N ILE A 183 3.33 3.13 -3.85
CA ILE A 183 2.01 2.57 -4.15
C ILE A 183 0.97 3.37 -3.40
N CYS A 184 -0.04 3.89 -4.09
CA CYS A 184 -1.14 4.62 -3.45
C CYS A 184 -2.50 3.97 -3.72
N ILE A 185 -3.49 4.30 -2.89
CA ILE A 185 -4.87 3.86 -3.13
C ILE A 185 -5.47 4.68 -4.26
N VAL A 186 -5.40 6.01 -4.17
CA VAL A 186 -5.96 6.91 -5.17
C VAL A 186 -4.88 7.88 -5.67
N ASP A 187 -4.69 7.91 -6.97
CA ASP A 187 -3.88 8.91 -7.67
C ASP A 187 -4.78 9.99 -8.27
N ARG A 188 -4.62 11.23 -7.83
CA ARG A 188 -5.39 12.38 -8.32
C ARG A 188 -4.74 13.07 -9.51
N LYS A 189 -3.51 12.67 -9.89
CA LYS A 189 -2.76 13.20 -11.04
C LYS A 189 -2.58 14.74 -11.02
N GLU A 190 -2.47 15.33 -9.84
CA GLU A 190 -2.31 16.79 -9.66
C GLU A 190 -0.84 17.22 -9.50
N TYR A 191 0.13 16.37 -9.85
CA TYR A 191 1.56 16.63 -9.80
C TYR A 191 2.08 17.16 -11.13
N GLU A 192 3.25 17.83 -11.08
CA GLU A 192 3.94 18.31 -12.27
C GLU A 192 4.43 17.14 -13.13
N PRO A 193 4.49 17.30 -14.47
CA PRO A 193 5.10 16.32 -15.36
C PRO A 193 6.49 15.92 -14.85
N PHE A 194 6.84 14.65 -14.99
CA PHE A 194 8.13 14.07 -14.57
C PHE A 194 8.40 14.02 -13.06
N THR A 195 7.50 14.48 -12.17
CA THR A 195 7.69 14.46 -10.71
C THR A 195 8.24 13.12 -10.21
N TRP A 196 7.73 12.00 -10.70
CA TRP A 196 8.16 10.67 -10.29
C TRP A 196 9.42 10.22 -11.01
N TYR A 197 9.55 10.53 -12.29
CA TYR A 197 10.72 10.20 -13.10
C TYR A 197 11.97 10.91 -12.59
N ASP A 198 11.90 12.21 -12.31
CA ASP A 198 13.02 13.02 -11.80
C ASP A 198 13.50 12.57 -10.42
N ASN A 199 12.67 11.81 -9.70
CA ASN A 199 13.00 11.22 -8.41
C ASN A 199 13.33 9.74 -8.47
N ASP A 200 13.45 9.12 -9.65
CA ASP A 200 13.66 7.67 -9.85
C ASP A 200 12.63 6.82 -9.10
N ILE A 201 11.36 7.20 -9.18
CA ILE A 201 10.24 6.53 -8.52
C ILE A 201 9.25 6.01 -9.53
N GLU A 202 8.92 4.72 -9.41
CA GLU A 202 7.75 4.13 -10.03
C GLU A 202 6.52 4.39 -9.15
N LEU A 203 5.55 5.18 -9.62
CA LEU A 203 4.25 5.32 -8.98
C LEU A 203 3.29 4.25 -9.50
N LYS A 204 2.68 3.50 -8.57
CA LYS A 204 1.55 2.61 -8.83
C LYS A 204 0.34 3.07 -8.03
N SER A 205 -0.83 3.08 -8.65
CA SER A 205 -2.09 3.38 -7.95
C SER A 205 -3.07 2.21 -8.07
N LEU A 206 -3.86 2.00 -7.02
CA LEU A 206 -5.00 1.09 -7.13
C LEU A 206 -6.08 1.71 -7.99
N PHE A 207 -6.31 3.02 -7.84
CA PHE A 207 -7.29 3.78 -8.63
C PHE A 207 -6.74 5.16 -8.98
N THR A 208 -7.24 5.72 -10.06
CA THR A 208 -7.10 7.15 -10.35
C THR A 208 -8.35 7.90 -9.90
N ILE A 209 -8.32 9.22 -9.87
CA ILE A 209 -9.51 10.03 -9.58
C ILE A 209 -10.61 9.75 -10.61
N ASP A 210 -10.24 9.52 -11.87
CA ASP A 210 -11.19 9.23 -12.96
C ASP A 210 -11.99 7.95 -12.68
N ASP A 211 -11.36 6.92 -12.09
CA ASP A 211 -12.03 5.67 -11.70
C ASP A 211 -13.11 5.87 -10.62
N LEU A 212 -13.13 7.00 -9.91
CA LEU A 212 -14.08 7.30 -8.84
C LEU A 212 -15.16 8.31 -9.25
N CYS A 213 -15.01 8.92 -10.43
CA CYS A 213 -15.96 9.92 -10.96
C CYS A 213 -17.03 9.32 -11.88
N GLU A 214 -16.89 8.06 -12.26
CA GLU A 214 -17.85 7.29 -13.09
C GLU A 214 -18.98 6.70 -12.21
#